data_cf3699a07e5d5104cef5fd437fa8b172
#
_entry.id   cf3699a07e5d5104cef5fd437fa8b172
#
_cell.length_a   1.000
_cell.length_b   1.000
_cell.length_c   1.000
_cell.angle_alpha   90.00
_cell.angle_beta   90.00
_cell.angle_gamma   90.00
#
_symmetry.space_group_name_H-M   'P 1'
#
loop_
_entity.id
_entity.type
_entity.pdbx_description
1 polymer ?
#
loop_
_entity_poly.entity_id
_entity_poly.type
_entity_poly.pdbx_seq_one_letter_code
_entity_poly.pdbx_strand_id
1 'polypeptide(L)'
;MDFGLSQDQRLLDESLRKFLTSEVPLDSVRKLAAGESSDASVWQGLASMGLAGVLIPEAYGGAQLGMLDAVAIAEALGYAACPGPFMSTAVMASYYLEQAGATDPLAAMAAGTYRVGIAFSDAIGTR
;
A
#
# COMPACT_ATOMS: atom_id res chain seq x y z
N MET A 1 17.60 17.96 -15.95
CA MET A 1 17.18 16.91 -15.00
C MET A 1 15.70 17.13 -14.72
N ASP A 2 14.85 16.19 -15.08
CA ASP A 2 13.41 16.29 -14.85
C ASP A 2 13.12 15.67 -13.48
N PHE A 3 12.62 16.46 -12.54
CA PHE A 3 12.23 16.01 -11.19
C PHE A 3 10.73 15.68 -11.10
N GLY A 4 10.01 15.73 -12.23
CA GLY A 4 8.59 15.40 -12.28
C GLY A 4 8.34 13.89 -12.31
N LEU A 5 7.09 13.52 -12.07
CA LEU A 5 6.63 12.14 -12.24
C LEU A 5 6.79 11.70 -13.70
N SER A 6 7.18 10.44 -13.92
CA SER A 6 7.17 9.82 -15.24
C SER A 6 5.75 9.75 -15.80
N GLN A 7 5.61 9.44 -17.09
CA GLN A 7 4.29 9.27 -17.70
C GLN A 7 3.50 8.14 -17.02
N ASP A 8 4.15 7.02 -16.73
CA ASP A 8 3.53 5.86 -16.07
C ASP A 8 3.11 6.19 -14.64
N GLN A 9 3.96 6.91 -13.90
CA GLN A 9 3.62 7.39 -12.55
C GLN A 9 2.43 8.34 -12.55
N ARG A 10 2.31 9.23 -13.55
CA ARG A 10 1.14 10.10 -13.70
C ARG A 10 -0.14 9.33 -13.98
N LEU A 11 -0.08 8.34 -14.88
CA LEU A 11 -1.24 7.49 -15.18
C LEU A 11 -1.68 6.68 -13.96
N LEU A 12 -0.72 6.18 -13.20
CA LEU A 12 -1.00 5.47 -11.95
C LEU A 12 -1.65 6.40 -10.92
N ASP A 13 -1.10 7.60 -10.71
CA ASP A 13 -1.65 8.60 -9.79
C ASP A 13 -3.08 9.02 -10.18
N GLU A 14 -3.33 9.29 -11.46
CA GLU A 14 -4.67 9.62 -11.96
C GLU A 14 -5.69 8.49 -11.71
N SER A 15 -5.29 7.25 -11.99
CA SER A 15 -6.13 6.08 -11.77
C SER A 15 -6.42 5.86 -10.30
N LEU A 16 -5.40 6.00 -9.46
CA LEU A 16 -5.53 5.87 -8.01
C LEU A 16 -6.42 6.97 -7.42
N ARG A 17 -6.23 8.23 -7.80
CA ARG A 17 -7.07 9.34 -7.32
C ARG A 17 -8.52 9.19 -7.74
N LYS A 18 -8.78 8.68 -8.95
CA LYS A 18 -10.13 8.38 -9.41
C LYS A 18 -10.79 7.28 -8.55
N PHE A 19 -10.06 6.21 -8.25
CA PHE A 19 -10.51 5.15 -7.35
C PHE A 19 -10.80 5.71 -5.96
N LEU A 20 -9.89 6.50 -5.38
CA LEU A 20 -10.04 7.06 -4.05
C LEU A 20 -11.25 8.01 -3.94
N THR A 21 -11.50 8.81 -4.97
CA THR A 21 -12.66 9.71 -5.00
C THR A 21 -13.97 8.93 -4.98
N SER A 22 -14.03 7.78 -5.67
CA SER A 22 -15.21 6.91 -5.72
C SER A 22 -15.40 6.09 -4.45
N GLU A 23 -14.33 5.42 -4.01
CA GLU A 23 -14.43 4.35 -3.00
C GLU A 23 -14.11 4.82 -1.57
N VAL A 24 -13.46 5.98 -1.43
CA VAL A 24 -12.99 6.51 -0.14
C VAL A 24 -13.49 7.94 0.10
N PRO A 25 -14.81 8.20 -0.03
CA PRO A 25 -15.34 9.51 0.34
C PRO A 25 -15.16 9.74 1.84
N LEU A 26 -15.01 10.99 2.26
CA LEU A 26 -14.70 11.36 3.64
C LEU A 26 -15.70 10.80 4.67
N ASP A 27 -16.96 10.65 4.29
CA ASP A 27 -17.97 10.03 5.17
C ASP A 27 -17.72 8.54 5.42
N SER A 28 -17.18 7.82 4.44
CA SER A 28 -16.74 6.42 4.63
C SER A 28 -15.54 6.34 5.57
N VAL A 29 -14.60 7.28 5.47
CA VAL A 29 -13.46 7.39 6.40
C VAL A 29 -13.93 7.65 7.83
N ARG A 30 -14.90 8.55 8.02
CA ARG A 30 -15.49 8.84 9.34
C ARG A 30 -16.19 7.62 9.94
N LYS A 31 -16.96 6.88 9.16
CA LYS A 31 -17.62 5.63 9.59
C LYS A 31 -16.62 4.57 10.01
N LEU A 32 -15.53 4.44 9.24
CA LEU A 32 -14.45 3.52 9.61
C LEU A 32 -13.80 3.93 10.94
N ALA A 33 -13.49 5.20 11.11
CA ALA A 33 -12.90 5.73 12.35
C ALA A 33 -13.83 5.54 13.56
N ALA A 34 -15.15 5.55 13.35
CA ALA A 34 -16.15 5.25 14.38
C ALA A 34 -16.33 3.74 14.64
N GLY A 35 -15.66 2.87 13.89
CA GLY A 35 -15.81 1.41 13.99
C GLY A 35 -17.09 0.86 13.35
N GLU A 36 -17.77 1.65 12.52
CA GLU A 36 -19.03 1.30 11.86
C GLU A 36 -18.85 0.55 10.54
N SER A 37 -17.62 0.50 10.02
CA SER A 37 -17.28 -0.18 8.77
C SER A 37 -15.88 -0.76 8.82
N SER A 38 -15.48 -1.51 7.78
CA SER A 38 -14.14 -2.05 7.64
C SER A 38 -13.44 -1.53 6.37
N ASP A 39 -12.12 -1.57 6.35
CA ASP A 39 -11.29 -1.18 5.22
C ASP A 39 -11.12 -2.30 4.16
N ALA A 40 -11.77 -3.44 4.34
CA ALA A 40 -11.52 -4.64 3.54
C ALA A 40 -11.77 -4.44 2.03
N SER A 41 -12.86 -3.77 1.66
CA SER A 41 -13.20 -3.50 0.26
C SER A 41 -12.21 -2.53 -0.38
N VAL A 42 -11.79 -1.49 0.34
CA VAL A 42 -10.79 -0.53 -0.11
C VAL A 42 -9.45 -1.22 -0.34
N TRP A 43 -9.03 -2.05 0.62
CA TRP A 43 -7.79 -2.81 0.49
C TRP A 43 -7.81 -3.77 -0.71
N GLN A 44 -8.91 -4.49 -0.94
CA GLN A 44 -9.06 -5.35 -2.11
C GLN A 44 -9.05 -4.55 -3.42
N GLY A 45 -9.64 -3.37 -3.45
CA GLY A 45 -9.55 -2.46 -4.58
C GLY A 45 -8.12 -2.04 -4.90
N LEU A 46 -7.35 -1.64 -3.88
CA LEU A 46 -5.93 -1.32 -4.02
C LEU A 46 -5.11 -2.54 -4.50
N ALA A 47 -5.39 -3.72 -3.95
CA ALA A 47 -4.75 -4.96 -4.38
C ALA A 47 -5.05 -5.31 -5.85
N SER A 48 -6.29 -5.09 -6.29
CA SER A 48 -6.69 -5.29 -7.70
C SER A 48 -5.97 -4.35 -8.66
N MET A 49 -5.51 -3.19 -8.18
CA MET A 49 -4.65 -2.26 -8.92
C MET A 49 -3.15 -2.63 -8.84
N GLY A 50 -2.79 -3.73 -8.16
CA GLY A 50 -1.41 -4.15 -7.95
C GLY A 50 -0.67 -3.43 -6.82
N LEU A 51 -1.34 -2.53 -6.08
CA LEU A 51 -0.69 -1.65 -5.10
C LEU A 51 -0.32 -2.37 -3.81
N ALA A 52 -0.99 -3.48 -3.47
CA ALA A 52 -0.60 -4.31 -2.33
C ALA A 52 0.77 -4.98 -2.52
N GLY A 53 1.17 -5.20 -3.78
CA GLY A 53 2.45 -5.79 -4.16
C GLY A 53 3.40 -4.80 -4.85
N VAL A 54 3.29 -3.50 -4.58
CA VAL A 54 4.03 -2.44 -5.29
C VAL A 54 5.54 -2.69 -5.33
N LEU A 55 6.15 -3.10 -4.24
CA LEU A 55 7.59 -3.38 -4.13
C LEU A 55 7.92 -4.87 -4.30
N ILE A 56 6.93 -5.75 -4.29
CA ILE A 56 7.14 -7.20 -4.37
C ILE A 56 7.57 -7.56 -5.79
N PRO A 57 8.60 -8.43 -5.96
CA PRO A 57 9.04 -8.89 -7.26
C PRO A 57 7.94 -9.58 -8.07
N GLU A 58 8.01 -9.46 -9.40
CA GLU A 58 7.08 -10.12 -10.33
C GLU A 58 7.03 -11.65 -10.13
N ALA A 59 8.16 -12.25 -9.75
CA ALA A 59 8.25 -13.68 -9.44
C ALA A 59 7.25 -14.13 -8.35
N TYR A 60 6.81 -13.21 -7.49
CA TYR A 60 5.82 -13.45 -6.44
C TYR A 60 4.49 -12.75 -6.73
N GLY A 61 4.24 -12.35 -7.98
CA GLY A 61 3.01 -11.70 -8.40
C GLY A 61 2.90 -10.22 -8.03
N GLY A 62 4.00 -9.58 -7.63
CA GLY A 62 4.08 -8.15 -7.37
C GLY A 62 4.29 -7.31 -8.62
N ALA A 63 4.26 -5.99 -8.45
CA ALA A 63 4.47 -5.03 -9.53
C ALA A 63 5.94 -4.67 -9.75
N GLN A 64 6.83 -5.01 -8.83
CA GLN A 64 8.28 -4.74 -8.87
C GLN A 64 8.61 -3.27 -9.16
N LEU A 65 7.80 -2.35 -8.65
CA LEU A 65 8.04 -0.91 -8.78
C LEU A 65 9.09 -0.45 -7.75
N GLY A 66 9.54 0.80 -7.90
CA GLY A 66 10.54 1.37 -7.01
C GLY A 66 9.95 2.09 -5.78
N MET A 67 10.83 2.47 -4.86
CA MET A 67 10.44 3.22 -3.66
C MET A 67 9.82 4.58 -4.00
N LEU A 68 10.24 5.23 -5.09
CA LEU A 68 9.65 6.50 -5.54
C LEU A 68 8.19 6.32 -5.96
N ASP A 69 7.85 5.19 -6.57
CA ASP A 69 6.46 4.86 -6.93
C ASP A 69 5.62 4.65 -5.66
N ALA A 70 6.18 3.94 -4.67
CA ALA A 70 5.52 3.76 -3.37
C ALA A 70 5.28 5.09 -2.65
N VAL A 71 6.21 6.06 -2.75
CA VAL A 71 6.04 7.41 -2.19
C VAL A 71 4.90 8.16 -2.89
N ALA A 72 4.83 8.13 -4.22
CA ALA A 72 3.76 8.78 -4.98
C ALA A 72 2.38 8.19 -4.62
N ILE A 73 2.31 6.87 -4.48
CA ILE A 73 1.09 6.17 -4.04
C ILE A 73 0.72 6.60 -2.61
N ALA A 74 1.69 6.61 -1.68
CA ALA A 74 1.47 7.01 -0.29
C ALA A 74 0.97 8.45 -0.17
N GLU A 75 1.46 9.37 -1.01
CA GLU A 75 0.98 10.75 -1.08
C GLU A 75 -0.50 10.81 -1.47
N ALA A 76 -0.90 10.10 -2.54
CA ALA A 76 -2.28 10.06 -2.99
C ALA A 76 -3.22 9.45 -1.93
N LEU A 77 -2.80 8.35 -1.28
CA LEU A 77 -3.54 7.71 -0.20
C LEU A 77 -3.69 8.64 1.01
N GLY A 78 -2.61 9.33 1.39
CA GLY A 78 -2.60 10.30 2.50
C GLY A 78 -3.51 11.49 2.22
N TYR A 79 -3.50 12.03 1.01
CA TYR A 79 -4.37 13.12 0.59
C TYR A 79 -5.87 12.76 0.74
N ALA A 80 -6.23 11.52 0.41
CA ALA A 80 -7.59 11.01 0.56
C ALA A 80 -7.92 10.52 1.98
N ALA A 81 -6.99 10.58 2.93
CA ALA A 81 -7.10 9.93 4.25
C ALA A 81 -7.50 8.46 4.14
N CYS A 82 -6.98 7.77 3.11
CA CYS A 82 -7.35 6.39 2.80
C CYS A 82 -6.93 5.45 3.95
N PRO A 83 -7.87 4.70 4.51
CA PRO A 83 -7.56 3.73 5.55
C PRO A 83 -6.86 2.49 4.96
N GLY A 84 -6.16 1.76 5.80
CA GLY A 84 -5.58 0.48 5.45
C GLY A 84 -4.07 0.39 5.67
N PRO A 85 -3.51 -0.81 5.52
CA PRO A 85 -2.14 -1.10 5.92
C PRO A 85 -1.11 -0.90 4.80
N PHE A 86 -1.29 0.08 3.89
CA PHE A 86 -0.38 0.27 2.76
C PHE A 86 1.07 0.43 3.23
N MET A 87 1.33 1.37 4.14
CA MET A 87 2.70 1.61 4.61
C MET A 87 3.27 0.41 5.37
N SER A 88 2.49 -0.21 6.25
CA SER A 88 2.98 -1.33 7.07
C SER A 88 3.11 -2.63 6.28
N THR A 89 2.16 -2.95 5.42
CA THR A 89 2.15 -4.22 4.66
C THR A 89 2.84 -4.08 3.31
N ALA A 90 2.36 -3.17 2.44
CA ALA A 90 2.83 -3.10 1.05
C ALA A 90 4.22 -2.49 0.91
N VAL A 91 4.65 -1.64 1.86
CA VAL A 91 5.97 -0.99 1.82
C VAL A 91 6.92 -1.64 2.81
N MET A 92 6.68 -1.48 4.11
CA MET A 92 7.66 -1.85 5.14
C MET A 92 7.83 -3.37 5.24
N ALA A 93 6.73 -4.13 5.39
CA ALA A 93 6.82 -5.57 5.58
C ALA A 93 7.32 -6.28 4.33
N SER A 94 6.83 -5.92 3.15
CA SER A 94 7.28 -6.53 1.88
C SER A 94 8.76 -6.31 1.65
N TYR A 95 9.24 -5.08 1.84
CA TYR A 95 10.65 -4.74 1.69
C TYR A 95 11.53 -5.51 2.69
N TYR A 96 11.13 -5.53 3.96
CA TYR A 96 11.90 -6.22 4.99
C TYR A 96 11.95 -7.75 4.78
N LEU A 97 10.82 -8.37 4.43
CA LEU A 97 10.74 -9.80 4.19
C LEU A 97 11.56 -10.22 2.97
N GLU A 98 11.52 -9.43 1.90
CA GLU A 98 12.37 -9.66 0.73
C GLU A 98 13.85 -9.59 1.08
N GLN A 99 14.30 -8.55 1.78
CA GLN A 99 15.71 -8.39 2.20
C GLN A 99 16.15 -9.51 3.15
N ALA A 100 15.27 -10.02 3.98
CA ALA A 100 15.53 -11.13 4.90
C ALA A 100 15.51 -12.50 4.21
N GLY A 101 15.11 -12.59 2.93
CA GLY A 101 14.94 -13.85 2.22
C GLY A 101 13.71 -14.66 2.66
N ALA A 102 12.80 -14.05 3.44
CA ALA A 102 11.56 -14.68 3.91
C ALA A 102 10.44 -14.49 2.88
N THR A 103 10.52 -15.18 1.75
CA THR A 103 9.71 -14.93 0.56
C THR A 103 8.35 -15.63 0.56
N ASP A 104 8.12 -16.60 1.44
CA ASP A 104 6.88 -17.39 1.48
C ASP A 104 5.58 -16.58 1.51
N PRO A 105 5.44 -15.48 2.29
CA PRO A 105 4.20 -14.73 2.36
C PRO A 105 4.01 -13.74 1.20
N LEU A 106 5.04 -13.45 0.40
CA LEU A 106 5.03 -12.34 -0.56
C LEU A 106 3.92 -12.47 -1.61
N ALA A 107 3.65 -13.67 -2.11
CA ALA A 107 2.59 -13.88 -3.09
C ALA A 107 1.19 -13.57 -2.53
N ALA A 108 0.90 -14.01 -1.31
CA ALA A 108 -0.36 -13.70 -0.64
C ALA A 108 -0.48 -12.22 -0.25
N MET A 109 0.63 -11.57 0.06
CA MET A 109 0.70 -10.12 0.30
C MET A 109 0.42 -9.33 -1.00
N ALA A 110 1.04 -9.71 -2.11
CA ALA A 110 0.81 -9.10 -3.41
C ALA A 110 -0.65 -9.22 -3.86
N ALA A 111 -1.28 -10.36 -3.61
CA ALA A 111 -2.70 -10.59 -3.86
C ALA A 111 -3.64 -9.85 -2.88
N GLY A 112 -3.11 -9.19 -1.85
CA GLY A 112 -3.89 -8.49 -0.83
C GLY A 112 -4.62 -9.40 0.16
N THR A 113 -4.38 -10.71 0.12
CA THR A 113 -5.06 -11.70 0.97
C THR A 113 -4.36 -11.89 2.32
N TYR A 114 -3.11 -11.44 2.44
CA TYR A 114 -2.35 -11.52 3.67
C TYR A 114 -1.79 -10.15 4.05
N ARG A 115 -2.06 -9.72 5.27
CA ARG A 115 -1.60 -8.43 5.80
C ARG A 115 -0.57 -8.68 6.90
N VAL A 116 0.53 -7.96 6.84
CA VAL A 116 1.63 -8.05 7.80
C VAL A 116 1.92 -6.68 8.36
N GLY A 117 2.04 -6.58 9.67
CA GLY A 117 2.53 -5.39 10.36
C GLY A 117 3.95 -5.58 10.87
N ILE A 118 4.67 -4.50 11.06
CA ILE A 118 6.00 -4.49 11.67
C ILE A 118 5.92 -3.78 13.02
N ALA A 119 6.42 -4.41 14.07
CA ALA A 119 6.55 -3.83 15.39
C ALA A 119 8.04 -3.55 15.69
N PHE A 120 8.38 -2.28 15.84
CA PHE A 120 9.77 -1.86 16.13
C PHE A 120 10.04 -1.56 17.60
N SER A 121 9.00 -1.42 18.44
CA SER A 121 9.15 -0.97 19.82
C SER A 121 10.14 -1.80 20.64
N ASP A 122 10.11 -3.11 20.48
CA ASP A 122 11.00 -4.02 21.21
C ASP A 122 12.46 -3.93 20.76
N ALA A 123 12.68 -3.64 19.46
CA ALA A 123 14.02 -3.48 18.90
C ALA A 123 14.67 -2.13 19.26
N ILE A 124 13.87 -1.09 19.48
CA ILE A 124 14.35 0.27 19.79
C ILE A 124 14.57 0.44 21.30
N GLY A 125 14.10 -0.50 22.11
CA GLY A 125 14.33 -0.49 23.56
C GLY A 125 13.70 0.72 24.23
N THR A 126 12.38 0.82 24.22
CA THR A 126 11.69 1.79 25.08
C THR A 126 11.92 1.42 26.53
N ARG A 127 12.84 2.14 27.16
CA ARG A 127 13.01 2.14 28.61
C ARG A 127 12.00 3.08 29.25
#